data_35eb791f8aabee31d70cb369f0be99b0
#
_entry.id   35eb791f8aabee31d70cb369f0be99b0
#
_cell.length_a   1.000
_cell.length_b   1.000
_cell.length_c   1.000
_cell.angle_alpha   90.00
_cell.angle_beta   90.00
_cell.angle_gamma   90.00
#
_symmetry.space_group_name_H-M   'P 1'
#
loop_
_entity.id
_entity.type
_entity.pdbx_description
1 polymer ?
#
loop_
_entity_poly.entity_id
_entity_poly.type
_entity_poly.pdbx_seq_one_letter_code
_entity_poly.pdbx_strand_id
1 'polypeptide(L)'
;NRISEVALPRALVEEGVKSVYGDPSKVTPELVDRYFELTLREGNREALRLRMQHLVAGEHAERIATLKQPTLILWGGRDKLIPPATGRQFQQQVAGSQLVLFDELGHVPQEEDPVRSVQPVKAFLGLK
;
A
#
# COMPACT_ATOMS: atom_id res chain seq x y z
N ASN A 1 -25.14 -15.17 10.77
CA ASN A 1 -25.79 -13.84 10.77
C ASN A 1 -25.46 -13.14 9.46
N ARG A 2 -26.38 -13.24 8.47
CA ARG A 2 -26.21 -12.74 7.08
C ARG A 2 -26.19 -11.22 6.93
N ILE A 3 -26.36 -10.46 7.99
CA ILE A 3 -26.45 -9.00 7.93
C ILE A 3 -25.05 -8.34 7.93
N SER A 4 -24.05 -8.98 8.51
CA SER A 4 -22.66 -8.47 8.50
C SER A 4 -21.90 -8.71 7.18
N GLU A 5 -22.48 -9.51 6.27
CA GLU A 5 -21.90 -9.75 4.95
C GLU A 5 -22.27 -8.67 3.92
N VAL A 6 -23.15 -7.73 4.25
CA VAL A 6 -23.94 -7.05 3.24
C VAL A 6 -23.59 -5.58 3.01
N ALA A 7 -22.93 -4.86 3.91
CA ALA A 7 -22.65 -3.47 3.57
C ALA A 7 -21.42 -2.93 4.29
N LEU A 8 -20.31 -2.88 3.60
CA LEU A 8 -19.32 -1.86 3.87
C LEU A 8 -19.88 -0.55 3.28
N PRO A 9 -20.35 0.42 4.09
CA PRO A 9 -20.90 1.65 3.55
C PRO A 9 -19.83 2.39 2.73
N ARG A 10 -20.23 2.98 1.58
CA ARG A 10 -19.32 3.76 0.74
C ARG A 10 -18.55 4.83 1.53
N ALA A 11 -19.18 5.45 2.52
CA ALA A 11 -18.54 6.43 3.39
C ALA A 11 -17.34 5.86 4.18
N LEU A 12 -17.41 4.61 4.63
CA LEU A 12 -16.26 3.96 5.28
C LEU A 12 -15.13 3.68 4.30
N VAL A 13 -15.46 3.36 3.04
CA VAL A 13 -14.45 3.21 1.99
C VAL A 13 -13.78 4.55 1.72
N GLU A 14 -14.55 5.63 1.61
CA GLU A 14 -14.04 6.98 1.42
C GLU A 14 -13.07 7.39 2.54
N GLU A 15 -13.44 7.21 3.80
CA GLU A 15 -12.55 7.49 4.94
C GLU A 15 -11.30 6.61 4.93
N GLY A 16 -11.43 5.34 4.56
CA GLY A 16 -10.31 4.43 4.37
C GLY A 16 -9.34 4.92 3.30
N VAL A 17 -9.83 5.31 2.12
CA VAL A 17 -9.02 5.83 1.01
C VAL A 17 -8.33 7.14 1.42
N LYS A 18 -9.06 8.06 2.05
CA LYS A 18 -8.49 9.32 2.56
C LYS A 18 -7.37 9.09 3.60
N SER A 19 -7.51 8.06 4.42
CA SER A 19 -6.52 7.77 5.48
C SER A 19 -5.18 7.28 4.94
N VAL A 20 -5.16 6.66 3.75
CA VAL A 20 -3.94 6.12 3.14
C VAL A 20 -3.23 7.11 2.21
N TYR A 21 -3.84 8.26 1.90
CA TYR A 21 -3.22 9.34 1.13
C TYR A 21 -2.47 10.30 2.07
N GLY A 22 -1.32 10.79 1.63
CA GLY A 22 -0.57 11.84 2.32
C GLY A 22 -1.30 13.19 2.25
N ASP A 23 -1.98 13.43 1.13
CA ASP A 23 -2.88 14.56 0.90
C ASP A 23 -4.29 14.05 0.57
N PRO A 24 -5.20 14.00 1.55
CA PRO A 24 -6.57 13.53 1.35
C PRO A 24 -7.38 14.34 0.33
N SER A 25 -6.97 15.57 0.00
CA SER A 25 -7.67 16.42 -1.00
C SER A 25 -7.55 15.87 -2.42
N LYS A 26 -6.60 14.98 -2.68
CA LYS A 26 -6.43 14.29 -3.96
C LYS A 26 -7.40 13.12 -4.16
N VAL A 27 -8.15 12.74 -3.13
CA VAL A 27 -9.13 11.65 -3.21
C VAL A 27 -10.39 12.17 -3.88
N THR A 28 -10.64 11.69 -5.10
CA THR A 28 -11.83 12.08 -5.88
C THR A 28 -12.99 11.12 -5.64
N PRO A 29 -14.25 11.54 -5.92
CA PRO A 29 -15.40 10.65 -5.87
C PRO A 29 -15.24 9.41 -6.75
N GLU A 30 -14.65 9.54 -7.94
CA GLU A 30 -14.43 8.46 -8.90
C GLU A 30 -13.44 7.43 -8.34
N LEU A 31 -12.41 7.89 -7.63
CA LEU A 31 -11.46 7.03 -6.95
C LEU A 31 -12.17 6.23 -5.83
N VAL A 32 -13.00 6.89 -5.03
CA VAL A 32 -13.80 6.23 -4.00
C VAL A 32 -14.75 5.20 -4.60
N ASP A 33 -15.41 5.52 -5.71
CA ASP A 33 -16.31 4.61 -6.41
C ASP A 33 -15.56 3.37 -6.90
N ARG A 34 -14.36 3.55 -7.48
CA ARG A 34 -13.50 2.45 -7.90
C ARG A 34 -13.15 1.49 -6.73
N TYR A 35 -12.74 2.04 -5.59
CA TYR A 35 -12.46 1.23 -4.41
C TYR A 35 -13.71 0.54 -3.86
N PHE A 36 -14.85 1.25 -3.85
CA PHE A 36 -16.11 0.69 -3.42
C PHE A 36 -16.57 -0.47 -4.30
N GLU A 37 -16.49 -0.33 -5.62
CA GLU A 37 -16.80 -1.40 -6.58
C GLU A 37 -15.95 -2.64 -6.37
N LEU A 38 -14.65 -2.48 -6.04
CA LEU A 38 -13.79 -3.61 -5.70
C LEU A 38 -14.28 -4.36 -4.45
N THR A 39 -14.90 -3.68 -3.50
CA THR A 39 -15.49 -4.35 -2.32
C THR A 39 -16.75 -5.14 -2.67
N LEU A 40 -17.44 -4.77 -3.75
CA LEU A 40 -18.66 -5.44 -4.22
C LEU A 40 -18.38 -6.67 -5.07
N ARG A 41 -17.16 -6.79 -5.60
CA ARG A 41 -16.79 -7.92 -6.45
C ARG A 41 -16.93 -9.23 -5.69
N GLU A 42 -17.55 -10.22 -6.35
CA GLU A 42 -17.74 -11.56 -5.80
C GLU A 42 -16.41 -12.16 -5.33
N GLY A 43 -16.41 -12.73 -4.14
CA GLY A 43 -15.25 -13.38 -3.52
C GLY A 43 -14.30 -12.43 -2.77
N ASN A 44 -14.27 -11.12 -3.06
CA ASN A 44 -13.29 -10.20 -2.45
C ASN A 44 -13.46 -10.08 -0.93
N ARG A 45 -14.70 -10.01 -0.46
CA ARG A 45 -14.98 -9.93 0.99
C ARG A 45 -14.61 -11.22 1.71
N GLU A 46 -14.91 -12.36 1.11
CA GLU A 46 -14.53 -13.65 1.67
C GLU A 46 -13.00 -13.82 1.67
N ALA A 47 -12.32 -13.44 0.60
CA ALA A 47 -10.87 -13.43 0.53
C ALA A 47 -10.24 -12.56 1.62
N LEU A 48 -10.79 -11.35 1.86
CA LEU A 48 -10.34 -10.47 2.94
C LEU A 48 -10.56 -11.11 4.31
N ARG A 49 -11.74 -11.70 4.55
CA ARG A 49 -12.06 -12.39 5.81
C ARG A 49 -11.09 -13.54 6.08
N LEU A 50 -10.84 -14.38 5.08
CA LEU A 50 -9.89 -15.49 5.17
C LEU A 50 -8.46 -14.97 5.42
N ARG A 51 -8.05 -13.92 4.70
CA ARG A 51 -6.74 -13.29 4.89
C ARG A 51 -6.54 -12.82 6.33
N MET A 52 -7.54 -12.15 6.90
CA MET A 52 -7.47 -11.67 8.29
C MET A 52 -7.41 -12.81 9.32
N GLN A 53 -8.06 -13.94 9.05
CA GLN A 53 -8.01 -15.12 9.93
C GLN A 53 -6.64 -15.81 9.91
N HIS A 54 -5.91 -15.75 8.79
CA HIS A 54 -4.62 -16.40 8.59
C HIS A 54 -3.43 -15.44 8.71
N LEU A 55 -3.68 -14.18 9.09
CA LEU A 55 -2.61 -13.20 9.24
C LEU A 55 -1.82 -13.46 10.52
N VAL A 56 -0.55 -13.84 10.36
CA VAL A 56 0.43 -13.91 11.44
C VAL A 56 1.41 -12.76 11.25
N ALA A 57 1.41 -11.81 12.18
CA ALA A 57 2.31 -10.66 12.11
C ALA A 57 3.77 -11.11 12.22
N GLY A 58 4.60 -10.66 11.28
CA GLY A 58 6.03 -10.99 11.24
C GLY A 58 6.35 -12.41 10.78
N GLU A 59 5.37 -13.19 10.32
CA GLU A 59 5.63 -14.49 9.72
C GLU A 59 6.65 -14.35 8.57
N HIS A 60 7.72 -15.11 8.63
CA HIS A 60 8.83 -15.08 7.66
C HIS A 60 9.67 -13.78 7.64
N ALA A 61 9.56 -12.90 8.65
CA ALA A 61 10.35 -11.67 8.69
C ALA A 61 11.86 -11.93 8.66
N GLU A 62 12.33 -13.04 9.21
CA GLU A 62 13.73 -13.47 9.18
C GLU A 62 14.25 -13.75 7.76
N ARG A 63 13.36 -14.04 6.81
CA ARG A 63 13.73 -14.30 5.42
C ARG A 63 14.04 -13.03 4.64
N ILE A 64 13.64 -11.87 5.11
CA ILE A 64 13.88 -10.58 4.43
C ILE A 64 15.39 -10.36 4.24
N ALA A 65 16.19 -10.63 5.25
CA ALA A 65 17.65 -10.50 5.18
C ALA A 65 18.32 -11.49 4.20
N THR A 66 17.62 -12.51 3.74
CA THR A 66 18.15 -13.49 2.78
C THR A 66 17.92 -13.10 1.31
N LEU A 67 17.19 -12.01 1.06
CA LEU A 67 16.94 -11.52 -0.30
C LEU A 67 18.26 -11.11 -0.98
N LYS A 68 18.48 -11.63 -2.18
CA LYS A 68 19.69 -11.36 -3.00
C LYS A 68 19.35 -10.62 -4.28
N GLN A 69 18.09 -10.53 -4.63
CA GLN A 69 17.63 -9.85 -5.83
C GLN A 69 17.82 -8.33 -5.70
N PRO A 70 18.17 -7.64 -6.80
CA PRO A 70 18.11 -6.18 -6.82
C PRO A 70 16.75 -5.69 -6.33
N THR A 71 16.73 -4.83 -5.33
CA THR A 71 15.51 -4.41 -4.64
C THR A 71 15.42 -2.89 -4.59
N LEU A 72 14.32 -2.36 -5.10
CA LEU A 72 13.92 -0.97 -4.95
C LEU A 72 12.74 -0.89 -3.97
N ILE A 73 12.86 -0.05 -2.97
CA ILE A 73 11.86 0.19 -1.94
C ILE A 73 11.31 1.60 -2.17
N LEU A 74 10.01 1.71 -2.41
CA LEU A 74 9.31 2.99 -2.51
C LEU A 74 8.42 3.16 -1.28
N TRP A 75 8.49 4.33 -0.64
CA TRP A 75 7.72 4.58 0.57
C TRP A 75 7.23 6.01 0.66
N GLY A 76 6.00 6.19 1.15
CA GLY A 76 5.48 7.51 1.43
C GLY A 76 5.94 8.04 2.80
N GLY A 77 6.41 9.27 2.85
CA GLY A 77 6.84 9.91 4.10
C GLY A 77 5.70 10.20 5.07
N ARG A 78 4.47 10.32 4.53
CA ARG A 78 3.23 10.53 5.30
C ARG A 78 2.39 9.26 5.44
N ASP A 79 3.00 8.08 5.24
CA ASP A 79 2.32 6.81 5.47
C ASP A 79 1.93 6.66 6.95
N LYS A 80 0.63 6.73 7.22
CA LYS A 80 0.04 6.59 8.56
C LYS A 80 -0.33 5.14 8.89
N LEU A 81 -0.42 4.28 7.86
CA LEU A 81 -0.77 2.87 8.04
C LEU A 81 0.45 2.04 8.40
N ILE A 82 1.55 2.20 7.64
CA ILE A 82 2.83 1.56 7.93
C ILE A 82 3.91 2.66 7.94
N PRO A 83 4.46 3.01 9.11
CA PRO A 83 5.36 4.15 9.24
C PRO A 83 6.61 4.06 8.34
N PRO A 84 7.16 5.19 7.84
CA PRO A 84 8.37 5.21 7.01
C PRO A 84 9.61 4.56 7.65
N ALA A 85 9.62 4.46 8.99
CA ALA A 85 10.65 3.73 9.73
C ALA A 85 10.75 2.26 9.28
N THR A 86 9.62 1.65 8.92
CA THR A 86 9.58 0.27 8.40
C THR A 86 10.32 0.16 7.06
N GLY A 87 10.15 1.13 6.15
CA GLY A 87 10.90 1.20 4.89
C GLY A 87 12.40 1.29 5.11
N ARG A 88 12.84 2.06 6.11
CA ARG A 88 14.25 2.14 6.51
C ARG A 88 14.76 0.83 7.09
N GLN A 89 13.95 0.12 7.87
CA GLN A 89 14.30 -1.22 8.38
C GLN A 89 14.48 -2.23 7.23
N PHE A 90 13.59 -2.21 6.22
CA PHE A 90 13.76 -3.03 5.02
C PHE A 90 15.09 -2.72 4.32
N GLN A 91 15.42 -1.45 4.13
CA GLN A 91 16.69 -1.05 3.52
C GLN A 91 17.90 -1.56 4.30
N GLN A 92 17.85 -1.54 5.62
CA GLN A 92 18.93 -2.05 6.47
C GLN A 92 19.06 -3.57 6.40
N GLN A 93 17.95 -4.29 6.25
CA GLN A 93 17.93 -5.76 6.22
C GLN A 93 18.26 -6.34 4.84
N VAL A 94 17.85 -5.67 3.76
CA VAL A 94 18.08 -6.14 2.38
C VAL A 94 19.35 -5.50 1.82
N ALA A 95 20.43 -6.28 1.83
CA ALA A 95 21.73 -5.80 1.37
C ALA A 95 21.67 -5.30 -0.09
N GLY A 96 22.18 -4.09 -0.34
CA GLY A 96 22.20 -3.48 -1.67
C GLY A 96 20.85 -2.93 -2.16
N SER A 97 19.81 -2.94 -1.32
CA SER A 97 18.53 -2.31 -1.67
C SER A 97 18.64 -0.78 -1.72
N GLN A 98 17.79 -0.18 -2.56
CA GLN A 98 17.65 1.26 -2.68
C GLN A 98 16.31 1.69 -2.08
N LEU A 99 16.31 2.72 -1.23
CA LEU A 99 15.09 3.31 -0.66
C LEU A 99 14.86 4.69 -1.24
N VAL A 100 13.67 4.92 -1.76
CA VAL A 100 13.17 6.24 -2.16
C VAL A 100 11.99 6.61 -1.27
N LEU A 101 12.14 7.70 -0.52
CA LEU A 101 11.08 8.28 0.29
C LEU A 101 10.44 9.45 -0.46
N PHE A 102 9.11 9.45 -0.51
CA PHE A 102 8.31 10.54 -1.04
C PHE A 102 7.70 11.30 0.14
N ASP A 103 8.35 12.35 0.59
CA ASP A 103 8.06 13.04 1.87
C ASP A 103 6.60 13.47 2.04
N GLU A 104 5.91 13.83 0.94
CA GLU A 104 4.53 14.32 0.98
C GLU A 104 3.48 13.25 0.70
N LEU A 105 3.89 12.07 0.19
CA LEU A 105 2.97 11.01 -0.20
C LEU A 105 2.66 10.05 0.95
N GLY A 106 1.50 9.40 0.88
CA GLY A 106 1.02 8.44 1.85
C GLY A 106 1.38 6.99 1.53
N HIS A 107 0.49 6.08 1.92
CA HIS A 107 0.68 4.63 1.83
C HIS A 107 0.72 4.12 0.37
N VAL A 108 0.12 4.82 -0.56
CA VAL A 108 -0.01 4.42 -1.98
C VAL A 108 0.63 5.46 -2.92
N PRO A 109 1.95 5.70 -2.81
CA PRO A 109 2.62 6.75 -3.58
C PRO A 109 2.46 6.58 -5.09
N GLN A 110 2.36 5.35 -5.59
CA GLN A 110 2.16 5.03 -7.00
C GLN A 110 0.78 5.45 -7.51
N GLU A 111 -0.19 5.64 -6.63
CA GLU A 111 -1.55 6.06 -6.97
C GLU A 111 -1.74 7.56 -6.70
N GLU A 112 -1.16 8.05 -5.60
CA GLU A 112 -1.27 9.45 -5.20
C GLU A 112 -0.50 10.40 -6.12
N ASP A 113 0.69 9.98 -6.62
CA ASP A 113 1.49 10.69 -7.62
C ASP A 113 2.21 9.70 -8.55
N PRO A 114 1.51 9.15 -9.55
CA PRO A 114 2.06 8.17 -10.47
C PRO A 114 3.21 8.71 -11.32
N VAL A 115 3.17 9.99 -11.68
CA VAL A 115 4.21 10.63 -12.50
C VAL A 115 5.53 10.69 -11.75
N ARG A 116 5.51 11.08 -10.49
CA ARG A 116 6.71 11.18 -9.65
C ARG A 116 7.20 9.80 -9.21
N SER A 117 6.29 8.92 -8.81
CA SER A 117 6.64 7.63 -8.24
C SER A 117 7.20 6.63 -9.26
N VAL A 118 6.85 6.76 -10.55
CA VAL A 118 7.38 5.90 -11.61
C VAL A 118 8.84 6.22 -11.96
N GLN A 119 9.35 7.43 -11.69
CA GLN A 119 10.68 7.83 -12.10
C GLN A 119 11.80 6.96 -11.50
N PRO A 120 11.85 6.72 -10.18
CA PRO A 120 12.86 5.81 -9.63
C PRO A 120 12.70 4.37 -10.11
N VAL A 121 11.47 3.93 -10.44
CA VAL A 121 11.25 2.60 -11.03
C VAL A 121 11.88 2.51 -12.41
N LYS A 122 11.66 3.51 -13.28
CA LYS A 122 12.27 3.58 -14.60
C LYS A 122 13.80 3.59 -14.49
N ALA A 123 14.34 4.41 -13.61
CA ALA A 123 15.79 4.49 -13.39
C ALA A 123 16.37 3.14 -12.91
N PHE A 124 15.69 2.49 -11.95
CA PHE A 124 16.10 1.19 -11.42
C PHE A 124 16.11 0.09 -12.48
N LEU A 125 15.15 0.11 -13.40
CA LEU A 125 15.02 -0.84 -14.50
C LEU A 125 15.83 -0.46 -15.74
N GLY A 126 16.54 0.68 -15.74
CA GLY A 126 17.28 1.18 -16.91
C GLY A 126 16.38 1.61 -18.08
N LEU A 127 15.12 1.98 -17.78
CA LEU A 127 14.15 2.44 -18.78
C LEU A 127 14.24 3.96 -18.97
N LYS A 128 13.99 4.42 -20.21
CA LYS A 128 13.91 5.85 -20.56
C LYS A 128 12.52 6.40 -20.36
#